data_ec7686345c9a218bf57af27fa444d051
#
_entry.id   ec7686345c9a218bf57af27fa444d051
#
_cell.length_a   1.000
_cell.length_b   1.000
_cell.length_c   1.000
_cell.angle_alpha   90.00
_cell.angle_beta   90.00
_cell.angle_gamma   90.00
#
_symmetry.space_group_name_H-M   'P 1'
#
loop_
_entity.id
_entity.type
_entity.pdbx_description
1 polymer ?
#
loop_
_entity_poly.entity_id
_entity_poly.type
_entity_poly.pdbx_seq_one_letter_code
_entity_poly.pdbx_strand_id
1 'polypeptide(L)'
;MVKRGDIYFLDLNPVIRSEQSGMRPCVVISSDAINHLNQITILPITSMKPTYKTIYPNEVYLPKEVSLLTKDSIVLAHQIRSVDKKRLIKYINT
;
A
#
# COMPACT_ATOMS: atom_id res chain seq x y z
N MET A 1 8.44 10.78 -10.31
CA MET A 1 7.03 10.70 -10.76
C MET A 1 6.40 9.43 -10.26
N VAL A 2 5.21 9.52 -9.71
CA VAL A 2 4.48 8.36 -9.19
C VAL A 2 3.96 7.53 -10.34
N LYS A 3 4.16 6.22 -10.28
CA LYS A 3 3.71 5.29 -11.31
C LYS A 3 2.91 4.16 -10.70
N ARG A 4 1.99 3.62 -11.49
CA ARG A 4 1.23 2.43 -11.10
C ARG A 4 2.17 1.28 -10.76
N GLY A 5 1.94 0.65 -9.62
CA GLY A 5 2.79 -0.42 -9.11
C GLY A 5 3.90 0.03 -8.17
N ASP A 6 4.14 1.34 -8.07
CA ASP A 6 5.11 1.86 -7.12
C ASP A 6 4.69 1.57 -5.69
N ILE A 7 5.66 1.28 -4.83
CA ILE A 7 5.45 1.12 -3.40
C ILE A 7 6.11 2.30 -2.69
N TYR A 8 5.30 2.99 -1.87
CA TYR A 8 5.74 4.12 -1.06
C TYR A 8 5.37 3.92 0.38
N PHE A 9 6.15 4.49 1.29
CA PHE A 9 5.68 4.75 2.65
C PHE A 9 4.75 5.95 2.62
N LEU A 10 3.59 5.80 3.24
CA LEU A 10 2.60 6.87 3.38
C LEU A 10 2.21 7.02 4.83
N ASP A 11 1.84 8.26 5.19
CA ASP A 11 1.14 8.53 6.43
C ASP A 11 -0.37 8.40 6.17
N LEU A 12 -0.98 7.37 6.74
CA LEU A 12 -2.40 7.09 6.54
C LEU A 12 -3.30 7.76 7.58
N ASN A 13 -2.72 8.45 8.57
CA ASN A 13 -3.50 9.16 9.56
C ASN A 13 -4.06 10.48 9.00
N PRO A 14 -5.22 10.95 9.47
CA PRO A 14 -6.13 10.25 10.37
C PRO A 14 -6.93 9.16 9.66
N VAL A 15 -7.34 8.16 10.41
CA VAL A 15 -8.16 7.06 9.92
C VAL A 15 -9.42 6.92 10.77
N ILE A 16 -10.40 6.16 10.26
CA ILE A 16 -11.64 5.88 10.94
C ILE A 16 -11.69 4.40 11.30
N ARG A 17 -11.83 4.11 12.58
CA ARG A 17 -12.04 2.77 13.12
C ARG A 17 -10.98 1.74 12.67
N SER A 18 -11.42 0.71 11.94
CA SER A 18 -10.57 -0.43 11.55
C SER A 18 -9.73 -0.19 10.31
N GLU A 19 -9.72 1.02 9.76
CA GLU A 19 -8.82 1.36 8.66
C GLU A 19 -7.37 1.23 9.12
N GLN A 20 -6.48 0.86 8.19
CA GLN A 20 -5.05 0.82 8.47
C GLN A 20 -4.57 2.23 8.78
N SER A 21 -3.81 2.37 9.86
CA SER A 21 -3.32 3.66 10.37
C SER A 21 -1.80 3.71 10.39
N GLY A 22 -1.28 4.90 10.63
CA GLY A 22 0.15 5.14 10.80
C GLY A 22 0.90 5.16 9.49
N MET A 23 2.23 5.11 9.60
CA MET A 23 3.11 5.07 8.43
C MET A 23 3.22 3.63 7.95
N ARG A 24 2.80 3.38 6.72
CA ARG A 24 2.78 2.05 6.14
C ARG A 24 3.22 2.06 4.69
N PRO A 25 3.82 0.95 4.22
CA PRO A 25 3.99 0.79 2.79
C PRO A 25 2.62 0.64 2.13
N CYS A 26 2.49 1.25 0.96
CA CYS A 26 1.27 1.17 0.15
C CYS A 26 1.66 1.02 -1.30
N VAL A 27 0.86 0.31 -2.08
CA VAL A 27 1.07 0.18 -3.51
C VAL A 27 0.13 1.12 -4.26
N VAL A 28 0.66 1.82 -5.24
CA VAL A 28 -0.12 2.72 -6.12
C VAL A 28 -0.81 1.88 -7.16
N ILE A 29 -2.13 1.99 -7.25
CA ILE A 29 -2.93 1.26 -8.24
C ILE A 29 -3.60 2.17 -9.26
N SER A 30 -3.61 3.47 -9.04
CA SER A 30 -4.18 4.42 -10.01
C SER A 30 -3.38 4.45 -11.30
N SER A 31 -4.07 4.72 -12.40
CA SER A 31 -3.47 4.74 -13.73
C SER A 31 -2.39 5.82 -13.85
N ASP A 32 -1.33 5.53 -14.58
CA ASP A 32 -0.28 6.51 -14.87
C ASP A 32 -0.84 7.74 -15.57
N ALA A 33 -1.92 7.59 -16.31
CA ALA A 33 -2.58 8.70 -16.98
C ALA A 33 -3.11 9.76 -16.01
N ILE A 34 -3.42 9.36 -14.76
CA ILE A 34 -3.94 10.29 -13.74
C ILE A 34 -2.98 10.54 -12.59
N ASN A 35 -1.86 9.83 -12.53
CA ASN A 35 -0.91 9.95 -11.42
C ASN A 35 -0.15 11.27 -11.39
N HIS A 36 -0.35 12.14 -12.37
CA HIS A 36 0.16 13.52 -12.31
C HIS A 36 -0.74 14.44 -11.48
N LEU A 37 -1.95 13.99 -11.13
CA LEU A 37 -2.87 14.76 -10.29
C LEU A 37 -2.43 14.75 -8.84
N ASN A 38 -3.08 15.56 -8.01
CA ASN A 38 -2.75 15.68 -6.59
C ASN A 38 -3.15 14.45 -5.77
N GLN A 39 -4.10 13.68 -6.25
CA GLN A 39 -4.57 12.47 -5.56
C GLN A 39 -4.19 11.22 -6.33
N ILE A 40 -3.87 10.18 -5.58
CA ILE A 40 -3.58 8.84 -6.11
C ILE A 40 -4.41 7.82 -5.35
N THR A 41 -4.65 6.67 -5.97
CA THR A 41 -5.35 5.57 -5.32
C THR A 41 -4.34 4.52 -4.90
N ILE A 42 -4.44 4.08 -3.64
CA ILE A 42 -3.48 3.14 -3.07
C ILE A 42 -4.18 1.98 -2.36
N LEU A 43 -3.42 0.91 -2.17
CA LEU A 43 -3.78 -0.20 -1.30
C LEU A 43 -2.74 -0.31 -0.20
N PRO A 44 -3.14 -0.34 1.09
CA PRO A 44 -2.19 -0.53 2.17
C PRO A 44 -1.58 -1.93 2.15
N ILE A 45 -0.36 -2.02 2.65
CA ILE A 45 0.39 -3.28 2.79
C ILE A 45 0.65 -3.51 4.27
N THR A 46 0.45 -4.74 4.73
CA THR A 46 0.77 -5.14 6.10
C THR A 46 1.73 -6.32 6.08
N SER A 47 2.60 -6.41 7.09
CA SER A 47 3.51 -7.55 7.24
C SER A 47 2.72 -8.81 7.55
N MET A 48 3.12 -9.91 6.91
CA MET A 48 2.55 -11.22 7.19
C MET A 48 3.09 -11.73 8.52
N LYS A 49 2.18 -12.08 9.43
CA LYS A 49 2.57 -12.64 10.73
C LYS A 49 2.80 -14.14 10.62
N PRO A 50 3.69 -14.73 11.45
CA PRO A 50 3.91 -16.18 11.44
C PRO A 50 2.65 -16.99 11.71
N THR A 51 1.65 -16.39 12.36
CA THR A 51 0.38 -17.03 12.69
C THR A 51 -0.61 -17.08 11.51
N TYR A 52 -0.31 -16.41 10.42
CA TYR A 52 -1.19 -16.41 9.25
C TYR A 52 -1.21 -17.80 8.61
N LYS A 53 -2.39 -18.39 8.58
CA LYS A 53 -2.60 -19.73 8.00
C LYS A 53 -3.38 -19.67 6.69
N THR A 54 -4.05 -18.57 6.44
CA THR A 54 -4.94 -18.42 5.29
C THR A 54 -4.88 -16.99 4.77
N ILE A 55 -4.83 -16.86 3.44
CA ILE A 55 -4.95 -15.58 2.78
C ILE A 55 -6.38 -15.48 2.25
N TYR A 56 -7.10 -14.45 2.70
CA TYR A 56 -8.50 -14.26 2.32
C TYR A 56 -8.60 -13.72 0.88
N PRO A 57 -9.78 -13.86 0.24
CA PRO A 57 -9.95 -13.42 -1.16
C PRO A 57 -9.66 -11.94 -1.41
N ASN A 58 -9.82 -11.09 -0.39
CA ASN A 58 -9.54 -9.66 -0.48
C ASN A 58 -8.10 -9.30 -0.10
N GLU A 59 -7.23 -10.29 0.03
CA GLU A 59 -5.82 -10.12 0.37
C GLU A 59 -4.97 -10.67 -0.75
N VAL A 60 -3.83 -10.02 -1.01
CA VAL A 60 -2.89 -10.48 -2.03
C VAL A 60 -1.53 -10.69 -1.36
N TYR A 61 -1.02 -11.91 -1.45
CA TYR A 61 0.31 -12.24 -0.94
C TYR A 61 1.39 -11.53 -1.77
N LEU A 62 2.30 -10.86 -1.08
CA LEU A 62 3.40 -10.12 -1.69
C LEU A 62 4.72 -10.60 -1.09
N PRO A 63 5.44 -11.52 -1.75
CA PRO A 63 6.72 -12.01 -1.24
C PRO A 63 7.75 -10.89 -1.14
N LYS A 64 8.61 -10.96 -0.13
CA LYS A 64 9.68 -9.97 0.06
C LYS A 64 10.64 -9.91 -1.13
N GLU A 65 10.83 -10.99 -1.86
CA GLU A 65 11.69 -11.04 -3.03
C GLU A 65 11.14 -10.18 -4.17
N VAL A 66 9.84 -9.98 -4.21
CA VAL A 66 9.16 -9.16 -5.23
C VAL A 66 9.07 -7.72 -4.78
N SER A 67 8.65 -7.49 -3.53
CA SER A 67 8.40 -6.14 -3.01
C SER A 67 9.67 -5.42 -2.58
N LEU A 68 10.72 -6.16 -2.25
CA LEU A 68 11.94 -5.67 -1.60
C LEU A 68 11.67 -5.06 -0.23
N LEU A 69 10.54 -5.39 0.37
CA LEU A 69 10.26 -5.11 1.77
C LEU A 69 11.02 -6.12 2.64
N THR A 70 11.19 -5.81 3.93
CA THR A 70 11.98 -6.67 4.82
C THR A 70 11.30 -7.98 5.16
N LYS A 71 9.98 -8.06 4.95
CA LYS A 71 9.18 -9.24 5.29
C LYS A 71 8.18 -9.53 4.18
N ASP A 72 7.78 -10.80 4.09
CA ASP A 72 6.61 -11.16 3.31
C ASP A 72 5.42 -10.36 3.81
N SER A 73 4.58 -9.92 2.89
CA SER A 73 3.53 -8.96 3.18
C SER A 73 2.23 -9.36 2.50
N ILE A 74 1.17 -8.68 2.89
CA ILE A 74 -0.16 -8.85 2.32
C ILE A 74 -0.66 -7.48 1.89
N VAL A 75 -1.15 -7.40 0.66
CA VAL A 75 -1.82 -6.21 0.14
C VAL A 75 -3.29 -6.29 0.52
N LEU A 76 -3.78 -5.27 1.21
CA LEU A 76 -5.15 -5.23 1.72
C LEU A 76 -6.06 -4.57 0.69
N ALA A 77 -6.52 -5.36 -0.29
CA ALA A 77 -7.28 -4.83 -1.42
C ALA A 77 -8.63 -4.22 -1.00
N HIS A 78 -9.21 -4.68 0.12
CA HIS A 78 -10.48 -4.13 0.62
C HIS A 78 -10.34 -2.76 1.27
N GLN A 79 -9.12 -2.32 1.53
CA GLN A 79 -8.85 -1.00 2.14
C GLN A 79 -8.35 0.01 1.12
N ILE A 80 -8.81 -0.12 -0.10
CA ILE A 80 -8.53 0.82 -1.18
C ILE A 80 -8.97 2.23 -0.78
N ARG A 81 -8.11 3.22 -1.03
CA ARG A 81 -8.46 4.61 -0.77
C ARG A 81 -7.68 5.56 -1.68
N SER A 82 -8.29 6.71 -1.92
CA SER A 82 -7.61 7.82 -2.59
C SER A 82 -7.00 8.73 -1.55
N VAL A 83 -5.77 9.14 -1.78
CA VAL A 83 -5.01 9.99 -0.86
C VAL A 83 -4.36 11.13 -1.61
N ASP A 84 -4.12 12.24 -0.91
CA ASP A 84 -3.32 13.33 -1.43
C ASP A 84 -1.85 12.90 -1.46
N LYS A 85 -1.13 13.29 -2.52
CA LYS A 85 0.31 13.00 -2.64
C LYS A 85 1.14 13.54 -1.49
N LYS A 86 0.64 14.52 -0.75
CA LYS A 86 1.33 15.02 0.45
C LYS A 86 1.53 13.96 1.51
N ARG A 87 0.78 12.87 1.45
CA ARG A 87 0.95 11.74 2.38
C ARG A 87 2.13 10.83 2.02
N LEU A 88 2.71 10.98 0.83
CA LEU A 88 3.88 10.21 0.42
C LEU A 88 5.10 10.65 1.25
N ILE A 89 5.77 9.68 1.86
CA ILE A 89 6.95 9.93 2.69
C ILE A 89 8.21 9.50 1.95
N LYS A 90 8.22 8.27 1.43
CA LYS A 90 9.42 7.68 0.85
C LYS A 90 9.06 6.64 -0.21
N TYR A 91 9.70 6.73 -1.37
CA TYR A 91 9.65 5.69 -2.39
C TYR A 91 10.41 4.46 -1.92
N ILE A 92 9.84 3.28 -2.11
CA ILE A 92 10.47 2.02 -1.72
C ILE A 92 10.88 1.23 -2.96
N ASN A 93 9.94 0.97 -3.87
CA ASN A 93 10.17 0.11 -5.02
C ASN A 93 9.01 0.20 -6.02
N THR A 94 9.20 -0.45 -7.13
CA THR A 94 8.15 -0.57 -8.19
C THR A 94 7.67 -2.00 -8.33
#